data_1b700e0c1bb9f58820d7e0eb550d6379
#
_entry.id   1b700e0c1bb9f58820d7e0eb550d6379
#
_cell.length_a   1.000
_cell.length_b   1.000
_cell.length_c   1.000
_cell.angle_alpha   90.00
_cell.angle_beta   90.00
_cell.angle_gamma   90.00
#
_symmetry.space_group_name_H-M   'P 1'
#
loop_
_entity.id
_entity.type
_entity.pdbx_description
1 polymer ?
#
loop_
_entity_poly.entity_id
_entity_poly.type
_entity_poly.pdbx_seq_one_letter_code
_entity_poly.pdbx_strand_id
1 'polypeptide(L)'
;MKYWFRNDYSFGAHPKVLEAVCAANLEGNIGYGDDKYSAKAKDRIREVCGLPDAMVEFVAGGTQANVLTCAFLLKPWQAAICPDSGHLNGHEVGAFEATGHKILTVPATPDGKIAPEQLVPLLKLHQDVHLTEPGLVYISNATENGAVYTKAELTALYTFCREHDLYLFIDGARLGCALASDATDMTLPEFAHLCDAFYIGGTKNGTMFGEALVITRPELTKGFFRMKKRLLTVMEKGWIQGVQFLTVFEDDLYFKMGRQANEMAARLQNGLKAKGWKLWVESPTNQVFVIAPNDKKPLLDEVCQYEDWCPYDADHTVVRFVACFHTTEADVDGFLSALPDLK
;
A
#
# COMPACT_ATOMS: atom_id res chain seq x y z
N MET A 1 -29.02 -8.56 3.78
CA MET A 1 -27.57 -8.85 3.62
C MET A 1 -26.84 -7.51 3.68
N LYS A 2 -25.77 -7.38 4.45
CA LYS A 2 -25.02 -6.12 4.53
C LYS A 2 -24.05 -6.02 3.35
N TYR A 3 -23.94 -4.85 2.75
CA TYR A 3 -22.93 -4.56 1.74
C TYR A 3 -21.55 -4.43 2.41
N TRP A 4 -20.48 -4.86 1.74
CA TRP A 4 -19.17 -4.98 2.36
C TRP A 4 -18.18 -3.98 1.76
N PHE A 5 -17.97 -2.86 2.45
CA PHE A 5 -17.05 -1.78 2.05
C PHE A 5 -16.05 -1.42 3.16
N ARG A 6 -15.81 -2.34 4.11
CA ARG A 6 -14.94 -2.04 5.26
C ARG A 6 -13.47 -1.90 4.87
N ASN A 7 -12.99 -2.84 4.06
CA ASN A 7 -11.59 -2.87 3.61
C ASN A 7 -11.44 -3.77 2.39
N ASP A 8 -10.26 -3.77 1.79
CA ASP A 8 -9.89 -4.52 0.59
C ASP A 8 -9.19 -5.88 0.88
N TYR A 9 -9.28 -6.36 2.12
CA TYR A 9 -8.71 -7.65 2.55
C TYR A 9 -9.71 -8.52 3.35
N SER A 10 -11.00 -8.25 3.24
CA SER A 10 -12.04 -9.07 3.89
C SER A 10 -12.41 -10.32 3.09
N PHE A 11 -12.15 -10.33 1.80
CA PHE A 11 -12.40 -11.45 0.91
C PHE A 11 -11.12 -12.28 0.71
N GLY A 12 -11.28 -13.53 0.25
CA GLY A 12 -10.16 -14.40 -0.10
C GLY A 12 -9.46 -13.95 -1.39
N ALA A 13 -8.56 -14.79 -1.89
CA ALA A 13 -7.85 -14.52 -3.14
C ALA A 13 -8.77 -14.57 -4.37
N HIS A 14 -8.29 -13.99 -5.47
CA HIS A 14 -8.91 -14.16 -6.78
C HIS A 14 -8.99 -15.65 -7.14
N PRO A 15 -10.10 -16.16 -7.77
CA PRO A 15 -10.29 -17.57 -8.07
C PRO A 15 -9.09 -18.22 -8.80
N LYS A 16 -8.52 -17.55 -9.81
CA LYS A 16 -7.33 -18.04 -10.52
C LYS A 16 -6.14 -18.31 -9.58
N VAL A 17 -5.97 -17.50 -8.54
CA VAL A 17 -4.90 -17.67 -7.55
C VAL A 17 -5.14 -18.93 -6.72
N LEU A 18 -6.38 -19.16 -6.26
CA LEU A 18 -6.74 -20.39 -5.53
C LEU A 18 -6.55 -21.63 -6.40
N GLU A 19 -6.98 -21.59 -7.65
CA GLU A 19 -6.80 -22.66 -8.62
C GLU A 19 -5.31 -23.01 -8.81
N ALA A 20 -4.46 -21.99 -8.98
CA ALA A 20 -3.02 -22.18 -9.15
C ALA A 20 -2.36 -22.77 -7.88
N VAL A 21 -2.76 -22.30 -6.69
CA VAL A 21 -2.25 -22.84 -5.42
C VAL A 21 -2.70 -24.30 -5.23
N CYS A 22 -3.96 -24.61 -5.53
CA CYS A 22 -4.47 -25.98 -5.49
C CYS A 22 -3.73 -26.91 -6.46
N ALA A 23 -3.45 -26.44 -7.67
CA ALA A 23 -2.70 -27.20 -8.67
C ALA A 23 -1.26 -27.51 -8.20
N ALA A 24 -0.60 -26.55 -7.56
CA ALA A 24 0.76 -26.72 -7.06
C ALA A 24 0.85 -27.50 -5.72
N ASN A 25 -0.27 -27.73 -5.03
CA ASN A 25 -0.30 -28.24 -3.65
C ASN A 25 0.30 -29.64 -3.46
N LEU A 26 0.25 -30.48 -4.48
CA LEU A 26 0.78 -31.85 -4.40
C LEU A 26 2.21 -31.97 -4.90
N GLU A 27 2.85 -30.88 -5.30
CA GLU A 27 4.23 -30.86 -5.73
C GLU A 27 5.18 -30.67 -4.54
N GLY A 28 6.30 -31.43 -4.55
CA GLY A 28 7.40 -31.20 -3.61
C GLY A 28 8.18 -29.94 -4.03
N ASN A 29 8.16 -28.91 -3.20
CA ASN A 29 8.87 -27.65 -3.45
C ASN A 29 9.97 -27.42 -2.39
N ILE A 30 11.10 -26.86 -2.81
CA ILE A 30 12.15 -26.40 -1.88
C ILE A 30 11.57 -25.27 -1.03
N GLY A 31 11.89 -25.29 0.28
CA GLY A 31 11.37 -24.32 1.23
C GLY A 31 12.01 -22.94 1.12
N TYR A 32 11.48 -22.00 1.91
CA TYR A 32 12.05 -20.68 2.17
C TYR A 32 12.09 -19.73 0.96
N GLY A 33 11.31 -20.02 -0.10
CA GLY A 33 11.27 -19.19 -1.31
C GLY A 33 12.38 -19.47 -2.32
N ASP A 34 13.09 -20.61 -2.17
CA ASP A 34 14.12 -21.08 -3.11
C ASP A 34 13.55 -22.06 -4.16
N ASP A 35 12.22 -22.08 -4.29
CA ASP A 35 11.51 -22.96 -5.21
C ASP A 35 11.33 -22.36 -6.62
N LYS A 36 10.90 -23.21 -7.56
CA LYS A 36 10.71 -22.83 -8.97
C LYS A 36 9.65 -21.75 -9.19
N TYR A 37 8.60 -21.71 -8.37
CA TYR A 37 7.52 -20.74 -8.49
C TYR A 37 8.00 -19.37 -8.01
N SER A 38 8.66 -19.33 -6.85
CA SER A 38 9.27 -18.10 -6.34
C SER A 38 10.30 -17.53 -7.30
N ALA A 39 11.15 -18.37 -7.90
CA ALA A 39 12.12 -17.92 -8.90
C ALA A 39 11.43 -17.29 -10.12
N LYS A 40 10.45 -17.97 -10.71
CA LYS A 40 9.71 -17.45 -11.87
C LYS A 40 8.93 -16.16 -11.54
N ALA A 41 8.31 -16.10 -10.37
CA ALA A 41 7.58 -14.90 -9.93
C ALA A 41 8.53 -13.69 -9.74
N LYS A 42 9.70 -13.92 -9.14
CA LYS A 42 10.75 -12.90 -8.98
C LYS A 42 11.25 -12.40 -10.35
N ASP A 43 11.49 -13.31 -11.30
CA ASP A 43 11.89 -12.96 -12.67
C ASP A 43 10.79 -12.16 -13.38
N ARG A 44 9.53 -12.59 -13.24
CA ARG A 44 8.40 -11.87 -13.82
C ARG A 44 8.25 -10.46 -13.23
N ILE A 45 8.43 -10.29 -11.93
CA ILE A 45 8.40 -8.98 -11.27
C ILE A 45 9.53 -8.09 -11.78
N ARG A 46 10.76 -8.61 -11.91
CA ARG A 46 11.88 -7.85 -12.52
C ARG A 46 11.56 -7.39 -13.93
N GLU A 47 10.97 -8.28 -14.73
CA GLU A 47 10.56 -7.98 -16.11
C GLU A 47 9.53 -6.84 -16.17
N VAL A 48 8.43 -6.96 -15.40
CA VAL A 48 7.34 -5.95 -15.43
C VAL A 48 7.75 -4.62 -14.79
N CYS A 49 8.74 -4.62 -13.90
CA CYS A 49 9.33 -3.40 -13.34
C CYS A 49 10.43 -2.79 -14.21
N GLY A 50 10.91 -3.50 -15.23
CA GLY A 50 12.07 -3.05 -16.04
C GLY A 50 13.37 -3.00 -15.24
N LEU A 51 13.52 -3.82 -14.20
CA LEU A 51 14.64 -3.83 -13.25
C LEU A 51 15.31 -5.23 -13.21
N PRO A 52 16.11 -5.61 -14.20
CA PRO A 52 16.64 -6.99 -14.34
C PRO A 52 17.50 -7.43 -13.13
N ASP A 53 18.18 -6.51 -12.48
CA ASP A 53 19.11 -6.78 -11.39
C ASP A 53 18.51 -6.52 -9.99
N ALA A 54 17.24 -6.09 -9.90
CA ALA A 54 16.59 -5.81 -8.62
C ALA A 54 16.46 -7.09 -7.77
N MET A 55 16.60 -6.92 -6.46
CA MET A 55 16.23 -7.98 -5.53
C MET A 55 14.70 -7.97 -5.36
N VAL A 56 14.10 -9.14 -5.52
CA VAL A 56 12.68 -9.37 -5.24
C VAL A 56 12.56 -10.43 -4.15
N GLU A 57 11.83 -10.11 -3.08
CA GLU A 57 11.58 -11.03 -1.96
C GLU A 57 10.13 -10.93 -1.50
N PHE A 58 9.57 -12.08 -1.04
CA PHE A 58 8.20 -12.13 -0.57
C PHE A 58 8.14 -12.10 0.96
N VAL A 59 7.17 -11.35 1.50
CA VAL A 59 6.82 -11.31 2.93
C VAL A 59 5.32 -11.50 3.11
N ALA A 60 4.85 -11.85 4.31
CA ALA A 60 3.46 -12.23 4.51
C ALA A 60 2.48 -11.03 4.60
N GLY A 61 2.97 -9.83 4.85
CA GLY A 61 2.11 -8.65 4.99
C GLY A 61 2.87 -7.32 4.97
N GLY A 62 2.13 -6.20 4.82
CA GLY A 62 2.67 -4.86 4.66
C GLY A 62 3.52 -4.39 5.84
N THR A 63 3.08 -4.59 7.08
CA THR A 63 3.87 -4.25 8.28
C THR A 63 5.23 -4.97 8.28
N GLN A 64 5.28 -6.24 7.85
CA GLN A 64 6.55 -6.95 7.72
C GLN A 64 7.44 -6.32 6.63
N ALA A 65 6.85 -5.92 5.49
CA ALA A 65 7.59 -5.23 4.42
C ALA A 65 8.18 -3.92 4.91
N ASN A 66 7.38 -3.11 5.61
CA ASN A 66 7.78 -1.81 6.15
C ASN A 66 8.92 -1.94 7.17
N VAL A 67 8.70 -2.75 8.21
CA VAL A 67 9.68 -2.94 9.28
C VAL A 67 10.98 -3.54 8.74
N LEU A 68 10.89 -4.59 7.91
CA LEU A 68 12.07 -5.26 7.35
C LEU A 68 12.89 -4.31 6.47
N THR A 69 12.24 -3.59 5.57
CA THR A 69 12.94 -2.70 4.62
C THR A 69 13.60 -1.54 5.34
N CYS A 70 12.84 -0.83 6.18
CA CYS A 70 13.37 0.30 6.92
C CYS A 70 14.51 -0.10 7.86
N ALA A 71 14.34 -1.16 8.65
CA ALA A 71 15.39 -1.64 9.57
C ALA A 71 16.61 -2.21 8.83
N PHE A 72 16.43 -2.70 7.60
CA PHE A 72 17.56 -3.21 6.81
C PHE A 72 18.39 -2.09 6.16
N LEU A 73 17.73 -1.03 5.67
CA LEU A 73 18.40 0.06 4.98
C LEU A 73 19.06 1.06 5.95
N LEU A 74 18.57 1.17 7.17
CA LEU A 74 19.04 2.13 8.16
C LEU A 74 20.20 1.61 9.00
N LYS A 75 21.13 2.50 9.32
CA LYS A 75 22.16 2.29 10.36
C LYS A 75 21.54 2.46 11.74
N PRO A 76 22.12 1.85 12.81
CA PRO A 76 21.53 1.87 14.16
C PRO A 76 21.19 3.26 14.75
N TRP A 77 21.83 4.32 14.30
CA TRP A 77 21.61 5.71 14.75
C TRP A 77 20.71 6.51 13.81
N GLN A 78 20.27 5.89 12.70
CA GLN A 78 19.43 6.55 11.71
C GLN A 78 17.94 6.38 12.01
N ALA A 79 17.16 7.33 11.51
CA ALA A 79 15.71 7.39 11.63
C ALA A 79 15.03 7.40 10.25
N ALA A 80 13.78 6.95 10.20
CA ALA A 80 12.93 7.11 9.04
C ALA A 80 12.09 8.38 9.15
N ILE A 81 12.01 9.17 8.07
CA ILE A 81 11.05 10.27 7.93
C ILE A 81 9.75 9.70 7.37
N CYS A 82 8.62 10.06 7.95
CA CYS A 82 7.29 9.56 7.58
C CYS A 82 6.27 10.71 7.60
N PRO A 83 5.30 10.78 6.67
CA PRO A 83 4.12 11.63 6.85
C PRO A 83 3.46 11.33 8.20
N ASP A 84 2.93 12.34 8.89
CA ASP A 84 2.23 12.13 10.17
C ASP A 84 1.01 11.22 10.02
N SER A 85 0.37 11.20 8.84
CA SER A 85 -0.70 10.27 8.45
C SER A 85 -0.20 8.91 7.94
N GLY A 86 1.12 8.72 7.78
CA GLY A 86 1.68 7.50 7.17
C GLY A 86 1.44 6.25 8.01
N HIS A 87 1.23 5.12 7.34
CA HIS A 87 0.92 3.83 7.97
C HIS A 87 1.99 3.41 8.98
N LEU A 88 3.26 3.61 8.66
CA LEU A 88 4.39 3.31 9.53
C LEU A 88 4.28 4.02 10.89
N ASN A 89 3.81 5.28 10.90
CA ASN A 89 3.63 6.07 12.11
C ASN A 89 2.35 5.73 12.87
N GLY A 90 1.23 5.57 12.14
CA GLY A 90 -0.12 5.54 12.76
C GLY A 90 -0.70 4.15 13.01
N HIS A 91 -0.26 3.11 12.29
CA HIS A 91 -1.01 1.84 12.21
C HIS A 91 -0.16 0.58 12.43
N GLU A 92 1.05 0.70 12.98
CA GLU A 92 1.96 -0.45 13.19
C GLU A 92 2.33 -0.68 14.67
N VAL A 93 1.72 0.05 15.59
CA VAL A 93 1.80 -0.19 17.05
C VAL A 93 3.26 -0.23 17.56
N GLY A 94 4.14 0.62 16.99
CA GLY A 94 5.55 0.66 17.38
C GLY A 94 6.39 -0.50 16.85
N ALA A 95 5.93 -1.23 15.84
CA ALA A 95 6.68 -2.37 15.30
C ALA A 95 8.03 -1.95 14.68
N PHE A 96 8.08 -0.80 14.04
CA PHE A 96 9.32 -0.24 13.52
C PHE A 96 10.25 0.25 14.63
N GLU A 97 9.72 0.97 15.62
CA GLU A 97 10.49 1.46 16.77
C GLU A 97 11.06 0.32 17.61
N ALA A 98 10.40 -0.85 17.64
CA ALA A 98 10.92 -2.05 18.28
C ALA A 98 12.20 -2.58 17.64
N THR A 99 12.56 -2.14 16.43
CA THR A 99 13.86 -2.45 15.81
C THR A 99 15.00 -1.57 16.32
N GLY A 100 14.69 -0.56 17.14
CA GLY A 100 15.66 0.40 17.72
C GLY A 100 15.77 1.71 16.94
N HIS A 101 14.95 1.91 15.90
CA HIS A 101 14.94 3.14 15.10
C HIS A 101 13.84 4.09 15.57
N LYS A 102 13.96 5.36 15.19
CA LYS A 102 12.98 6.41 15.46
C LYS A 102 12.23 6.78 14.19
N ILE A 103 10.94 7.11 14.31
CA ILE A 103 10.18 7.78 13.27
C ILE A 103 10.27 9.30 13.51
N LEU A 104 10.54 10.04 12.44
CA LEU A 104 10.50 11.49 12.39
C LEU A 104 9.33 11.90 11.50
N THR A 105 8.31 12.49 12.09
CA THR A 105 7.11 12.86 11.33
C THR A 105 7.22 14.24 10.72
N VAL A 106 6.65 14.41 9.54
CA VAL A 106 6.38 15.70 8.90
C VAL A 106 4.87 15.82 8.62
N PRO A 107 4.29 17.03 8.77
CA PRO A 107 2.87 17.21 8.45
C PRO A 107 2.59 16.86 7.00
N ALA A 108 1.63 15.99 6.76
CA ALA A 108 1.15 15.67 5.42
C ALA A 108 0.24 16.78 4.87
N THR A 109 0.14 16.87 3.55
CA THR A 109 -0.91 17.64 2.89
C THR A 109 -2.28 16.96 3.12
N PRO A 110 -3.43 17.64 2.89
CA PRO A 110 -4.75 17.04 3.11
C PRO A 110 -4.98 15.73 2.35
N ASP A 111 -4.32 15.52 1.22
CA ASP A 111 -4.34 14.28 0.45
C ASP A 111 -3.30 13.23 0.90
N GLY A 112 -2.58 13.49 2.00
CA GLY A 112 -1.65 12.55 2.62
C GLY A 112 -0.26 12.51 2.00
N LYS A 113 0.09 13.44 1.12
CA LYS A 113 1.41 13.54 0.49
C LYS A 113 2.40 14.37 1.31
N ILE A 114 3.68 14.19 1.01
CA ILE A 114 4.76 15.09 1.43
C ILE A 114 5.59 15.54 0.22
N ALA A 115 6.19 16.71 0.32
CA ALA A 115 7.04 17.30 -0.70
C ALA A 115 8.44 17.64 -0.13
N PRO A 116 9.46 17.80 -0.99
CA PRO A 116 10.83 18.08 -0.55
C PRO A 116 10.96 19.25 0.43
N GLU A 117 10.18 20.32 0.23
CA GLU A 117 10.25 21.54 1.04
C GLU A 117 9.91 21.29 2.51
N GLN A 118 9.05 20.30 2.79
CA GLN A 118 8.67 19.91 4.15
C GLN A 118 9.81 19.17 4.88
N LEU A 119 10.74 18.58 4.15
CA LEU A 119 11.87 17.82 4.70
C LEU A 119 13.03 18.74 5.12
N VAL A 120 13.21 19.89 4.45
CA VAL A 120 14.34 20.80 4.69
C VAL A 120 14.47 21.25 6.14
N PRO A 121 13.41 21.71 6.83
CA PRO A 121 13.53 22.11 8.25
C PRO A 121 13.94 20.96 9.16
N LEU A 122 13.43 19.73 8.88
CA LEU A 122 13.75 18.54 9.65
C LEU A 122 15.23 18.16 9.48
N LEU A 123 15.73 18.13 8.25
CA LEU A 123 17.14 17.83 7.97
C LEU A 123 18.06 18.85 8.61
N LYS A 124 17.69 20.13 8.61
CA LYS A 124 18.46 21.19 9.27
C LYS A 124 18.51 20.99 10.79
N LEU A 125 17.39 20.63 11.42
CA LEU A 125 17.33 20.35 12.87
C LEU A 125 18.24 19.18 13.24
N HIS A 126 18.24 18.13 12.42
CA HIS A 126 18.98 16.88 12.66
C HIS A 126 20.46 16.92 12.19
N GLN A 127 21.02 18.10 11.94
CA GLN A 127 22.48 18.29 11.81
C GLN A 127 23.21 18.22 13.16
N ASP A 128 22.48 18.35 14.27
CA ASP A 128 23.04 18.18 15.62
C ASP A 128 23.38 16.69 15.83
N VAL A 129 24.64 16.40 16.15
CA VAL A 129 25.19 15.05 16.38
C VAL A 129 24.57 14.32 17.57
N HIS A 130 23.82 15.00 18.43
CA HIS A 130 23.08 14.43 19.57
C HIS A 130 21.68 13.94 19.16
N LEU A 131 21.23 14.23 17.94
CA LEU A 131 19.96 13.76 17.40
C LEU A 131 20.18 12.57 16.45
N THR A 132 19.10 11.79 16.23
CA THR A 132 19.14 10.74 15.22
C THR A 132 19.33 11.33 13.82
N GLU A 133 20.16 10.70 13.00
CA GLU A 133 20.39 11.10 11.61
C GLU A 133 19.23 10.59 10.73
N PRO A 134 18.53 11.43 9.96
CA PRO A 134 17.60 10.96 8.95
C PRO A 134 18.33 10.11 7.90
N GLY A 135 17.80 8.93 7.57
CA GLY A 135 18.44 8.02 6.60
C GLY A 135 17.50 7.51 5.53
N LEU A 136 16.18 7.66 5.74
CA LEU A 136 15.17 7.14 4.83
C LEU A 136 13.92 8.01 4.87
N VAL A 137 13.30 8.21 3.72
CA VAL A 137 11.95 8.77 3.57
C VAL A 137 11.01 7.64 3.22
N TYR A 138 9.95 7.50 4.02
CA TYR A 138 8.85 6.58 3.79
C TYR A 138 7.63 7.35 3.29
N ILE A 139 7.00 6.86 2.23
CA ILE A 139 5.69 7.33 1.74
C ILE A 139 4.84 6.14 1.31
N SER A 140 3.53 6.34 1.20
CA SER A 140 2.61 5.36 0.61
C SER A 140 2.11 5.82 -0.77
N ASN A 141 2.00 4.89 -1.73
CA ASN A 141 1.33 5.13 -3.01
C ASN A 141 0.39 3.93 -3.36
N ALA A 142 -0.97 4.10 -3.34
CA ALA A 142 -1.69 5.32 -2.97
C ALA A 142 -1.49 5.71 -1.49
N THR A 143 -1.65 7.01 -1.17
CA THR A 143 -1.60 7.51 0.20
C THR A 143 -2.73 6.93 1.05
N GLU A 144 -2.67 7.08 2.36
CA GLU A 144 -3.72 6.63 3.29
C GLU A 144 -5.06 7.30 3.00
N ASN A 145 -5.04 8.52 2.43
CA ASN A 145 -6.23 9.28 2.01
C ASN A 145 -6.62 9.02 0.54
N GLY A 146 -5.97 8.03 -0.11
CA GLY A 146 -6.31 7.54 -1.43
C GLY A 146 -5.75 8.34 -2.61
N ALA A 147 -4.88 9.33 -2.38
CA ALA A 147 -4.23 10.08 -3.45
C ALA A 147 -3.09 9.30 -4.11
N VAL A 148 -2.72 9.71 -5.30
CA VAL A 148 -1.65 9.11 -6.10
C VAL A 148 -0.58 10.17 -6.36
N TYR A 149 0.69 9.83 -6.13
CA TYR A 149 1.81 10.69 -6.52
C TYR A 149 1.96 10.70 -8.04
N THR A 150 2.08 11.89 -8.61
CA THR A 150 2.44 12.06 -10.03
C THR A 150 3.91 11.78 -10.27
N LYS A 151 4.30 11.56 -11.52
CA LYS A 151 5.70 11.37 -11.91
C LYS A 151 6.58 12.56 -11.51
N ALA A 152 6.05 13.78 -11.66
CA ALA A 152 6.76 15.00 -11.28
C ALA A 152 7.01 15.06 -9.77
N GLU A 153 6.01 14.75 -8.94
CA GLU A 153 6.11 14.73 -7.47
C GLU A 153 7.12 13.67 -6.99
N LEU A 154 7.03 12.42 -7.52
CA LEU A 154 7.98 11.37 -7.17
C LEU A 154 9.39 11.67 -7.64
N THR A 155 9.54 12.24 -8.85
CA THR A 155 10.87 12.65 -9.36
C THR A 155 11.49 13.70 -8.46
N ALA A 156 10.73 14.71 -8.03
CA ALA A 156 11.22 15.75 -7.13
C ALA A 156 11.64 15.16 -5.79
N LEU A 157 10.80 14.30 -5.20
CA LEU A 157 11.09 13.68 -3.91
C LEU A 157 12.29 12.72 -3.98
N TYR A 158 12.38 11.89 -5.02
CA TYR A 158 13.50 10.96 -5.19
C TYR A 158 14.82 11.71 -5.45
N THR A 159 14.80 12.76 -6.29
CA THR A 159 15.96 13.61 -6.54
C THR A 159 16.45 14.25 -5.23
N PHE A 160 15.53 14.83 -4.45
CA PHE A 160 15.84 15.39 -3.15
C PHE A 160 16.47 14.34 -2.21
N CYS A 161 15.90 13.14 -2.13
CA CYS A 161 16.46 12.07 -1.32
C CYS A 161 17.90 11.73 -1.75
N ARG A 162 18.17 11.66 -3.06
CA ARG A 162 19.50 11.36 -3.60
C ARG A 162 20.52 12.47 -3.27
N GLU A 163 20.10 13.73 -3.33
CA GLU A 163 20.96 14.89 -3.02
C GLU A 163 21.32 15.01 -1.53
N HIS A 164 20.52 14.34 -0.66
CA HIS A 164 20.68 14.40 0.80
C HIS A 164 21.08 13.06 1.43
N ASP A 165 21.56 12.09 0.62
CA ASP A 165 21.96 10.75 1.07
C ASP A 165 20.84 9.99 1.82
N LEU A 166 19.58 10.23 1.45
CA LEU A 166 18.41 9.54 1.96
C LEU A 166 17.98 8.42 1.01
N TYR A 167 17.48 7.34 1.55
CA TYR A 167 16.73 6.34 0.77
C TYR A 167 15.27 6.77 0.62
N LEU A 168 14.66 6.49 -0.53
CA LEU A 168 13.21 6.59 -0.71
C LEU A 168 12.61 5.18 -0.72
N PHE A 169 11.76 4.88 0.26
CA PHE A 169 10.99 3.65 0.33
C PHE A 169 9.51 3.94 0.17
N ILE A 170 8.85 3.22 -0.75
CA ILE A 170 7.44 3.40 -1.07
C ILE A 170 6.63 2.18 -0.62
N ASP A 171 5.72 2.40 0.31
CA ASP A 171 4.67 1.47 0.69
C ASP A 171 3.68 1.34 -0.47
N GLY A 172 3.66 0.19 -1.09
CA GLY A 172 2.81 -0.14 -2.24
C GLY A 172 1.63 -1.04 -1.89
N ALA A 173 1.09 -0.96 -0.65
CA ALA A 173 -0.05 -1.79 -0.22
C ALA A 173 -1.23 -1.75 -1.18
N ARG A 174 -1.44 -0.61 -1.84
CA ARG A 174 -2.46 -0.39 -2.88
C ARG A 174 -1.86 0.04 -4.22
N LEU A 175 -0.64 -0.39 -4.52
CA LEU A 175 0.05 -0.02 -5.76
C LEU A 175 -0.74 -0.41 -7.02
N GLY A 176 -1.44 -1.54 -7.00
CA GLY A 176 -2.32 -1.96 -8.10
C GLY A 176 -3.42 -0.94 -8.39
N CYS A 177 -4.09 -0.42 -7.35
CA CYS A 177 -5.08 0.64 -7.48
C CYS A 177 -4.44 1.97 -7.89
N ALA A 178 -3.29 2.34 -7.31
CA ALA A 178 -2.60 3.57 -7.65
C ALA A 178 -2.20 3.61 -9.13
N LEU A 179 -1.54 2.56 -9.64
CA LEU A 179 -1.10 2.49 -11.04
C LEU A 179 -2.23 2.19 -12.04
N ALA A 180 -3.39 1.74 -11.58
CA ALA A 180 -4.58 1.58 -12.40
C ALA A 180 -5.55 2.78 -12.34
N SER A 181 -5.18 3.84 -11.62
CA SER A 181 -5.97 5.06 -11.47
C SER A 181 -5.78 5.99 -12.67
N ASP A 182 -6.83 6.70 -13.07
CA ASP A 182 -6.75 7.77 -14.07
C ASP A 182 -5.90 8.97 -13.61
N ALA A 183 -5.59 9.05 -12.31
CA ALA A 183 -4.71 10.09 -11.76
C ALA A 183 -3.23 9.76 -11.89
N THR A 184 -2.87 8.53 -12.26
CA THR A 184 -1.46 8.20 -12.52
C THR A 184 -1.03 8.65 -13.90
N ASP A 185 0.19 9.17 -13.98
CA ASP A 185 0.89 9.52 -15.23
C ASP A 185 2.16 8.65 -15.43
N MET A 186 2.20 7.50 -14.74
CA MET A 186 3.36 6.59 -14.75
C MET A 186 2.94 5.15 -15.02
N THR A 187 3.80 4.43 -15.70
CA THR A 187 3.81 2.97 -15.76
C THR A 187 4.56 2.38 -14.56
N LEU A 188 4.39 1.07 -14.31
CA LEU A 188 5.14 0.39 -13.25
C LEU A 188 6.67 0.48 -13.43
N PRO A 189 7.27 0.32 -14.65
CA PRO A 189 8.68 0.57 -14.84
C PRO A 189 9.12 1.99 -14.49
N GLU A 190 8.39 3.01 -14.92
CA GLU A 190 8.71 4.41 -14.59
C GLU A 190 8.67 4.67 -13.09
N PHE A 191 7.64 4.16 -12.41
CA PHE A 191 7.51 4.21 -10.95
C PHE A 191 8.69 3.53 -10.25
N ALA A 192 9.05 2.31 -10.67
CA ALA A 192 10.09 1.51 -10.04
C ALA A 192 11.49 2.14 -10.10
N HIS A 193 11.74 3.04 -11.07
CA HIS A 193 13.00 3.79 -11.18
C HIS A 193 13.05 5.07 -10.33
N LEU A 194 11.97 5.40 -9.63
CA LEU A 194 11.85 6.62 -8.81
C LEU A 194 11.88 6.32 -7.30
N CYS A 195 12.52 5.23 -6.89
CA CYS A 195 12.74 4.89 -5.48
C CYS A 195 13.90 3.90 -5.31
N ASP A 196 14.40 3.75 -4.09
CA ASP A 196 15.44 2.77 -3.74
C ASP A 196 14.84 1.42 -3.36
N ALA A 197 13.63 1.43 -2.82
CA ALA A 197 12.86 0.23 -2.50
C ALA A 197 11.35 0.53 -2.53
N PHE A 198 10.55 -0.49 -2.81
CA PHE A 198 9.09 -0.46 -2.70
C PHE A 198 8.56 -1.86 -2.54
N TYR A 199 7.29 -2.01 -2.21
CA TYR A 199 6.67 -3.31 -2.37
C TYR A 199 5.40 -3.26 -3.22
N ILE A 200 5.14 -4.37 -3.89
CA ILE A 200 3.93 -4.61 -4.67
C ILE A 200 2.94 -5.32 -3.76
N GLY A 201 1.89 -4.62 -3.38
CA GLY A 201 0.85 -5.14 -2.50
C GLY A 201 0.05 -6.26 -3.16
N GLY A 202 0.09 -7.46 -2.58
CA GLY A 202 -0.72 -8.59 -3.02
C GLY A 202 -1.96 -8.80 -2.15
N THR A 203 -1.83 -8.69 -0.84
CA THR A 203 -2.90 -8.94 0.15
C THR A 203 -4.19 -8.16 -0.16
N LYS A 204 -4.08 -6.92 -0.63
CA LYS A 204 -5.21 -6.06 -0.96
C LYS A 204 -5.60 -6.14 -2.44
N ASN A 205 -4.85 -6.90 -3.25
CA ASN A 205 -5.02 -6.95 -4.70
C ASN A 205 -4.93 -8.38 -5.24
N GLY A 206 -5.76 -9.27 -4.68
CA GLY A 206 -6.08 -10.58 -5.24
C GLY A 206 -5.24 -11.76 -4.79
N THR A 207 -4.21 -11.59 -3.97
CA THR A 207 -3.56 -12.73 -3.29
C THR A 207 -4.29 -13.08 -2.00
N MET A 208 -4.08 -14.30 -1.47
CA MET A 208 -4.58 -14.68 -0.16
C MET A 208 -3.84 -13.91 0.95
N PHE A 209 -2.55 -13.70 0.75
CA PHE A 209 -1.66 -12.93 1.61
C PHE A 209 -0.33 -12.69 0.88
N GLY A 210 0.38 -11.67 1.30
CA GLY A 210 1.77 -11.46 0.88
C GLY A 210 1.99 -10.21 0.06
N GLU A 211 3.22 -9.72 0.18
CA GLU A 211 3.73 -8.56 -0.53
C GLU A 211 5.03 -8.94 -1.23
N ALA A 212 5.26 -8.43 -2.43
CA ALA A 212 6.53 -8.58 -3.13
C ALA A 212 7.39 -7.33 -2.90
N LEU A 213 8.37 -7.45 -2.02
CA LEU A 213 9.34 -6.39 -1.76
C LEU A 213 10.39 -6.36 -2.87
N VAL A 214 10.64 -5.17 -3.40
CA VAL A 214 11.62 -4.90 -4.44
C VAL A 214 12.63 -3.89 -3.91
N ILE A 215 13.93 -4.25 -3.90
CA ILE A 215 15.04 -3.31 -3.71
C ILE A 215 15.65 -3.07 -5.09
N THR A 216 15.55 -1.84 -5.57
CA THR A 216 15.88 -1.48 -6.96
C THR A 216 17.39 -1.42 -7.21
N ARG A 217 18.18 -1.26 -6.14
CA ARG A 217 19.63 -1.09 -6.16
C ARG A 217 20.33 -2.32 -5.63
N PRO A 218 20.99 -3.14 -6.49
CA PRO A 218 21.61 -4.41 -6.10
C PRO A 218 22.67 -4.28 -5.02
N GLU A 219 23.39 -3.17 -4.97
CA GLU A 219 24.44 -2.91 -3.97
C GLU A 219 23.89 -2.81 -2.53
N LEU A 220 22.60 -2.54 -2.35
CA LEU A 220 21.95 -2.45 -1.04
C LEU A 220 21.52 -3.81 -0.49
N THR A 221 21.66 -4.92 -1.23
CA THR A 221 21.00 -6.19 -0.89
C THR A 221 21.82 -7.14 -0.03
N LYS A 222 23.10 -6.82 0.20
CA LYS A 222 24.02 -7.70 0.94
C LYS A 222 23.54 -7.98 2.36
N GLY A 223 23.23 -9.24 2.65
CA GLY A 223 22.80 -9.67 3.99
C GLY A 223 21.28 -9.62 4.21
N PHE A 224 20.49 -9.22 3.22
CA PHE A 224 19.04 -9.08 3.34
C PHE A 224 18.34 -10.32 3.87
N PHE A 225 18.64 -11.52 3.36
CA PHE A 225 18.03 -12.76 3.83
C PHE A 225 18.27 -13.01 5.33
N ARG A 226 19.44 -12.62 5.86
CA ARG A 226 19.74 -12.77 7.29
C ARG A 226 18.85 -11.82 8.13
N MET A 227 18.63 -10.60 7.67
CA MET A 227 17.69 -9.67 8.31
C MET A 227 16.26 -10.18 8.21
N LYS A 228 15.86 -10.68 7.04
CA LYS A 228 14.56 -11.31 6.81
C LYS A 228 14.32 -12.46 7.79
N LYS A 229 15.31 -13.35 8.00
CA LYS A 229 15.21 -14.44 8.98
C LYS A 229 15.20 -13.94 10.42
N ARG A 230 16.04 -12.94 10.75
CA ARG A 230 16.11 -12.33 12.08
C ARG A 230 14.79 -11.68 12.50
N LEU A 231 14.11 -11.01 11.57
CA LEU A 231 12.82 -10.35 11.80
C LEU A 231 11.61 -11.29 11.59
N LEU A 232 11.83 -12.59 11.55
CA LEU A 232 10.78 -13.63 11.51
C LEU A 232 9.85 -13.53 10.28
N THR A 233 10.35 -12.99 9.16
CA THR A 233 9.57 -12.77 7.94
C THR A 233 9.81 -13.83 6.86
N VAL A 234 10.59 -14.87 7.15
CA VAL A 234 10.84 -16.00 6.25
C VAL A 234 9.80 -17.09 6.48
N MET A 235 9.16 -17.55 5.41
CA MET A 235 8.17 -18.62 5.46
C MET A 235 8.74 -19.91 4.88
N GLU A 236 8.55 -21.04 5.59
CA GLU A 236 8.99 -22.37 5.16
C GLU A 236 8.29 -22.76 3.84
N LYS A 237 7.00 -22.49 3.70
CA LYS A 237 6.23 -22.75 2.49
C LYS A 237 6.13 -21.51 1.59
N GLY A 238 7.24 -20.80 1.41
CA GLY A 238 7.33 -19.57 0.61
C GLY A 238 6.87 -19.74 -0.85
N TRP A 239 6.90 -20.96 -1.38
CA TRP A 239 6.41 -21.26 -2.73
C TRP A 239 4.95 -20.83 -2.96
N ILE A 240 4.11 -20.79 -1.89
CA ILE A 240 2.73 -20.32 -1.99
C ILE A 240 2.70 -18.86 -2.45
N GLN A 241 3.57 -18.01 -1.91
CA GLN A 241 3.68 -16.62 -2.35
C GLN A 241 4.15 -16.53 -3.81
N GLY A 242 5.14 -17.34 -4.19
CA GLY A 242 5.61 -17.45 -5.58
C GLY A 242 4.49 -17.79 -6.56
N VAL A 243 3.68 -18.81 -6.27
CA VAL A 243 2.52 -19.18 -7.09
C VAL A 243 1.53 -18.01 -7.22
N GLN A 244 1.19 -17.37 -6.11
CA GLN A 244 0.22 -16.28 -6.10
C GLN A 244 0.71 -15.10 -6.95
N PHE A 245 1.96 -14.63 -6.73
CA PHE A 245 2.50 -13.50 -7.46
C PHE A 245 2.72 -13.81 -8.95
N LEU A 246 3.10 -15.04 -9.29
CA LEU A 246 3.18 -15.47 -10.69
C LEU A 246 1.80 -15.35 -11.37
N THR A 247 0.75 -15.83 -10.72
CA THR A 247 -0.62 -15.82 -11.25
C THR A 247 -1.19 -14.41 -11.41
N VAL A 248 -0.99 -13.52 -10.43
CA VAL A 248 -1.55 -12.16 -10.54
C VAL A 248 -0.85 -11.31 -11.62
N PHE A 249 0.36 -11.66 -12.02
CA PHE A 249 1.06 -11.01 -13.14
C PHE A 249 0.85 -11.69 -14.50
N GLU A 250 0.00 -12.74 -14.57
CA GLU A 250 -0.47 -13.27 -15.84
C GLU A 250 -1.64 -12.44 -16.38
N ASP A 251 -1.70 -12.27 -17.70
CA ASP A 251 -2.81 -11.62 -18.42
C ASP A 251 -3.22 -10.23 -17.86
N ASP A 252 -2.30 -9.48 -17.32
CA ASP A 252 -2.57 -8.15 -16.72
C ASP A 252 -3.55 -8.19 -15.53
N LEU A 253 -3.69 -9.34 -14.88
CA LEU A 253 -4.71 -9.55 -13.84
C LEU A 253 -4.53 -8.59 -12.65
N TYR A 254 -3.28 -8.32 -12.25
CA TYR A 254 -2.95 -7.41 -11.15
C TYR A 254 -3.57 -6.01 -11.35
N PHE A 255 -3.42 -5.44 -12.54
CA PHE A 255 -3.96 -4.11 -12.85
C PHE A 255 -5.45 -4.15 -13.18
N LYS A 256 -5.96 -5.25 -13.76
CA LYS A 256 -7.41 -5.44 -13.97
C LYS A 256 -8.17 -5.40 -12.65
N MET A 257 -7.66 -6.05 -11.61
CA MET A 257 -8.24 -6.00 -10.27
C MET A 257 -8.23 -4.59 -9.66
N GLY A 258 -7.12 -3.86 -9.83
CA GLY A 258 -7.03 -2.46 -9.40
C GLY A 258 -8.03 -1.55 -10.13
N ARG A 259 -8.16 -1.69 -11.46
CA ARG A 259 -9.14 -0.93 -12.26
C ARG A 259 -10.57 -1.21 -11.79
N GLN A 260 -10.95 -2.48 -11.63
CA GLN A 260 -12.27 -2.87 -11.12
C GLN A 260 -12.56 -2.20 -9.76
N ALA A 261 -11.62 -2.24 -8.83
CA ALA A 261 -11.78 -1.63 -7.52
C ALA A 261 -11.96 -0.11 -7.61
N ASN A 262 -11.17 0.58 -8.45
CA ASN A 262 -11.26 2.02 -8.67
C ASN A 262 -12.59 2.41 -9.34
N GLU A 263 -13.04 1.68 -10.35
CA GLU A 263 -14.31 1.92 -11.04
C GLU A 263 -15.50 1.81 -10.07
N MET A 264 -15.50 0.80 -9.20
CA MET A 264 -16.56 0.63 -8.20
C MET A 264 -16.52 1.74 -7.13
N ALA A 265 -15.33 2.15 -6.71
CA ALA A 265 -15.17 3.30 -5.80
C ALA A 265 -15.63 4.61 -6.43
N ALA A 266 -15.28 4.88 -7.68
CA ALA A 266 -15.75 6.06 -8.41
C ALA A 266 -17.27 6.08 -8.55
N ARG A 267 -17.90 4.93 -8.91
CA ARG A 267 -19.35 4.77 -8.94
C ARG A 267 -19.99 5.07 -7.58
N LEU A 268 -19.43 4.52 -6.51
CA LEU A 268 -19.89 4.77 -5.15
C LEU A 268 -19.76 6.25 -4.76
N GLN A 269 -18.61 6.85 -5.00
CA GLN A 269 -18.33 8.26 -4.72
C GLN A 269 -19.33 9.20 -5.43
N ASN A 270 -19.56 8.97 -6.72
CA ASN A 270 -20.51 9.74 -7.52
C ASN A 270 -21.96 9.56 -7.05
N GLY A 271 -22.35 8.34 -6.71
CA GLY A 271 -23.67 8.05 -6.17
C GLY A 271 -23.93 8.72 -4.82
N LEU A 272 -22.95 8.73 -3.93
CA LEU A 272 -23.02 9.43 -2.63
C LEU A 272 -23.14 10.95 -2.82
N LYS A 273 -22.34 11.56 -3.71
CA LYS A 273 -22.48 12.98 -4.07
C LYS A 273 -23.88 13.29 -4.61
N ALA A 274 -24.42 12.47 -5.50
CA ALA A 274 -25.76 12.65 -6.08
C ALA A 274 -26.86 12.62 -5.01
N LYS A 275 -26.67 11.88 -3.92
CA LYS A 275 -27.54 11.81 -2.76
C LYS A 275 -27.31 12.93 -1.72
N GLY A 276 -26.39 13.85 -1.98
CA GLY A 276 -26.09 14.97 -1.07
C GLY A 276 -25.10 14.66 0.05
N TRP A 277 -24.49 13.46 0.05
CA TRP A 277 -23.42 13.13 0.99
C TRP A 277 -22.15 13.91 0.61
N LYS A 278 -21.51 14.53 1.60
CA LYS A 278 -20.30 15.33 1.38
C LYS A 278 -19.07 14.43 1.46
N LEU A 279 -18.19 14.56 0.48
CA LEU A 279 -16.87 13.92 0.57
C LEU A 279 -15.96 14.72 1.49
N TRP A 280 -15.14 14.01 2.24
CA TRP A 280 -14.04 14.62 3.00
C TRP A 280 -12.85 14.93 2.09
N VAL A 281 -12.54 14.01 1.20
CA VAL A 281 -11.53 14.14 0.15
C VAL A 281 -12.02 13.36 -1.08
N GLU A 282 -11.69 13.84 -2.27
CA GLU A 282 -11.89 13.09 -3.50
C GLU A 282 -10.70 12.16 -3.73
N SER A 283 -10.96 10.87 -3.74
CA SER A 283 -9.94 9.85 -3.99
C SER A 283 -10.08 9.30 -5.41
N PRO A 284 -9.00 9.24 -6.19
CA PRO A 284 -9.00 8.62 -7.51
C PRO A 284 -8.75 7.11 -7.46
N THR A 285 -8.71 6.50 -6.26
CA THR A 285 -8.44 5.08 -6.05
C THR A 285 -9.63 4.36 -5.41
N ASN A 286 -9.40 3.16 -4.88
CA ASN A 286 -10.44 2.29 -4.36
C ASN A 286 -11.02 2.70 -2.99
N GLN A 287 -10.58 3.80 -2.40
CA GLN A 287 -11.03 4.30 -1.10
C GLN A 287 -11.95 5.51 -1.29
N VAL A 288 -13.05 5.59 -0.54
CA VAL A 288 -14.01 6.69 -0.57
C VAL A 288 -14.23 7.21 0.83
N PHE A 289 -14.01 8.50 1.05
CA PHE A 289 -14.09 9.15 2.35
C PHE A 289 -15.24 10.15 2.40
N VAL A 290 -16.14 9.97 3.37
CA VAL A 290 -17.39 10.71 3.45
C VAL A 290 -17.56 11.32 4.84
N ILE A 291 -18.01 12.57 4.90
CA ILE A 291 -18.43 13.24 6.13
C ILE A 291 -19.85 12.77 6.43
N ALA A 292 -19.99 11.79 7.31
CA ALA A 292 -21.27 11.19 7.67
C ALA A 292 -21.85 11.89 8.90
N PRO A 293 -23.13 12.35 8.85
CA PRO A 293 -23.81 12.81 10.05
C PRO A 293 -23.91 11.67 11.07
N ASN A 294 -23.60 11.96 12.35
CA ASN A 294 -23.59 10.96 13.40
C ASN A 294 -24.96 10.32 13.63
N ASP A 295 -26.06 11.06 13.39
CA ASP A 295 -27.44 10.55 13.46
C ASP A 295 -27.79 9.56 12.33
N LYS A 296 -26.99 9.51 11.24
CA LYS A 296 -27.16 8.57 10.13
C LYS A 296 -26.30 7.31 10.26
N LYS A 297 -25.34 7.29 11.17
CA LYS A 297 -24.47 6.11 11.36
C LYS A 297 -25.24 4.83 11.75
N PRO A 298 -26.30 4.85 12.59
CA PRO A 298 -27.08 3.65 12.85
C PRO A 298 -27.66 3.00 11.59
N LEU A 299 -28.07 3.82 10.60
CA LEU A 299 -28.53 3.31 9.31
C LEU A 299 -27.39 2.70 8.50
N LEU A 300 -26.22 3.34 8.47
CA LEU A 300 -25.03 2.78 7.82
C LEU A 300 -24.67 1.42 8.44
N ASP A 301 -24.71 1.31 9.78
CA ASP A 301 -24.46 0.07 10.52
C ASP A 301 -25.46 -1.06 10.16
N GLU A 302 -26.69 -0.72 9.82
CA GLU A 302 -27.69 -1.71 9.38
C GLU A 302 -27.43 -2.23 7.98
N VAL A 303 -27.00 -1.36 7.05
CA VAL A 303 -26.96 -1.68 5.61
C VAL A 303 -25.58 -2.10 5.11
N CYS A 304 -24.49 -1.62 5.71
CA CYS A 304 -23.15 -1.95 5.22
C CYS A 304 -22.12 -2.17 6.34
N GLN A 305 -20.95 -2.67 5.94
CA GLN A 305 -19.72 -2.68 6.73
C GLN A 305 -18.81 -1.59 6.18
N TYR A 306 -18.36 -0.69 7.03
CA TYR A 306 -17.47 0.43 6.72
C TYR A 306 -16.50 0.66 7.89
N GLU A 307 -15.68 1.68 7.84
CA GLU A 307 -14.76 2.04 8.91
C GLU A 307 -14.91 3.51 9.31
N ASP A 308 -14.97 3.79 10.62
CA ASP A 308 -14.80 5.14 11.13
C ASP A 308 -13.35 5.56 10.92
N TRP A 309 -13.13 6.67 10.20
CA TRP A 309 -11.78 7.11 9.87
C TRP A 309 -11.24 8.11 10.89
N CYS A 310 -11.94 9.20 11.10
CA CYS A 310 -11.60 10.19 12.12
C CYS A 310 -12.83 11.05 12.50
N PRO A 311 -12.85 11.66 13.69
CA PRO A 311 -13.81 12.70 14.02
C PRO A 311 -13.68 13.88 13.04
N TYR A 312 -14.79 14.46 12.59
CA TYR A 312 -14.79 15.64 11.75
C TYR A 312 -15.18 16.90 12.57
N ASP A 313 -16.34 16.87 13.23
CA ASP A 313 -16.84 17.88 14.17
C ASP A 313 -17.74 17.21 15.22
N ALA A 314 -18.50 18.01 15.98
CA ALA A 314 -19.38 17.48 17.04
C ALA A 314 -20.50 16.59 16.48
N ASP A 315 -20.96 16.83 15.27
CA ASP A 315 -22.13 16.19 14.67
C ASP A 315 -21.79 15.22 13.52
N HIS A 316 -20.51 15.16 13.12
CA HIS A 316 -20.07 14.38 11.96
C HIS A 316 -18.80 13.56 12.25
N THR A 317 -18.73 12.41 11.60
CA THR A 317 -17.54 11.53 11.55
C THR A 317 -17.16 11.32 10.10
N VAL A 318 -15.86 11.37 9.78
CA VAL A 318 -15.38 10.86 8.50
C VAL A 318 -15.47 9.34 8.53
N VAL A 319 -16.18 8.77 7.57
CA VAL A 319 -16.25 7.32 7.37
C VAL A 319 -15.55 6.95 6.08
N ARG A 320 -14.90 5.79 6.06
CA ARG A 320 -14.24 5.25 4.88
C ARG A 320 -14.98 4.04 4.35
N PHE A 321 -15.26 4.06 3.05
CA PHE A 321 -15.67 2.90 2.28
C PHE A 321 -14.53 2.47 1.36
N VAL A 322 -14.32 1.17 1.22
CA VAL A 322 -13.26 0.61 0.37
C VAL A 322 -13.86 -0.41 -0.58
N ALA A 323 -13.73 -0.17 -1.88
CA ALA A 323 -14.05 -1.16 -2.90
C ALA A 323 -12.84 -2.08 -3.15
N CYS A 324 -13.09 -3.30 -3.60
CA CYS A 324 -12.05 -4.26 -3.97
C CYS A 324 -12.44 -4.97 -5.27
N PHE A 325 -11.59 -5.86 -5.74
CA PHE A 325 -11.84 -6.61 -6.98
C PHE A 325 -13.09 -7.53 -6.92
N HIS A 326 -13.62 -7.82 -5.74
CA HIS A 326 -14.90 -8.53 -5.53
C HIS A 326 -16.13 -7.62 -5.57
N THR A 327 -15.95 -6.32 -5.40
CA THR A 327 -17.07 -5.37 -5.40
C THR A 327 -17.72 -5.31 -6.77
N THR A 328 -19.03 -5.48 -6.82
CA THR A 328 -19.81 -5.45 -8.07
C THR A 328 -20.64 -4.16 -8.19
N GLU A 329 -21.09 -3.83 -9.41
CA GLU A 329 -22.05 -2.74 -9.61
C GLU A 329 -23.33 -2.95 -8.80
N ALA A 330 -23.81 -4.19 -8.71
CA ALA A 330 -25.00 -4.52 -7.93
C ALA A 330 -24.82 -4.25 -6.44
N ASP A 331 -23.62 -4.46 -5.88
CA ASP A 331 -23.31 -4.12 -4.50
C ASP A 331 -23.36 -2.60 -4.28
N VAL A 332 -22.76 -1.83 -5.18
CA VAL A 332 -22.74 -0.37 -5.11
C VAL A 332 -24.14 0.21 -5.27
N ASP A 333 -24.87 -0.20 -6.29
CA ASP A 333 -26.22 0.31 -6.57
C ASP A 333 -27.22 -0.09 -5.49
N GLY A 334 -27.13 -1.32 -4.98
CA GLY A 334 -27.96 -1.80 -3.88
C GLY A 334 -27.69 -1.00 -2.59
N PHE A 335 -26.43 -0.74 -2.27
CA PHE A 335 -26.06 0.10 -1.13
C PHE A 335 -26.57 1.54 -1.28
N LEU A 336 -26.34 2.18 -2.42
CA LEU A 336 -26.82 3.53 -2.70
C LEU A 336 -28.35 3.63 -2.61
N SER A 337 -29.08 2.58 -3.08
CA SER A 337 -30.54 2.56 -3.01
C SER A 337 -31.05 2.45 -1.58
N ALA A 338 -30.29 1.86 -0.67
CA ALA A 338 -30.63 1.73 0.75
C ALA A 338 -30.35 3.01 1.57
N LEU A 339 -29.59 3.97 1.01
CA LEU A 339 -29.28 5.22 1.70
C LEU A 339 -30.29 6.32 1.42
N PRO A 340 -30.61 7.19 2.43
CA PRO A 340 -31.44 8.37 2.23
C PRO A 340 -30.69 9.44 1.43
N ASP A 341 -31.44 10.30 0.80
CA ASP A 341 -30.93 11.57 0.28
C ASP A 341 -30.73 12.55 1.45
N LEU A 342 -29.60 13.24 1.47
CA LEU A 342 -29.26 14.28 2.47
C LEU A 342 -29.47 15.70 1.91
N LYS A 343 -30.30 15.83 0.84
CA LYS A 343 -30.61 17.12 0.19
C LYS A 343 -31.58 17.94 1.03
#